data_deb33d89e75a3c3da28503b2b488f447
#
_entry.id   deb33d89e75a3c3da28503b2b488f447
#
_cell.length_a   1.000
_cell.length_b   1.000
_cell.length_c   1.000
_cell.angle_alpha   90.00
_cell.angle_beta   90.00
_cell.angle_gamma   90.00
#
_symmetry.space_group_name_H-M   'P 1'
#
loop_
_entity.id
_entity.type
_entity.pdbx_description
1 polymer ?
#
loop_
_entity_poly.entity_id
_entity_poly.type
_entity_poly.pdbx_seq_one_letter_code
_entity_poly.pdbx_strand_id
1 'polypeptide(L)'
;MARATGRAGFPRTARLLSPGDFARVFALRRSAASGPLVLYACPAVSAVQPARLGLSVSSRIGNAVVRNRWKRRLREAFRQVRARAGLPQGNDFVLVVRSAAVPAGAAGARQVEEMICDLATRVVARPGYAAAAAAAKQGAGPQPTAQPPRRR
;
A
#
# COMPACT_ATOMS: atom_id res chain seq x y z
N MET A 1 -13.03 31.08 6.43
CA MET A 1 -11.86 30.29 6.83
C MET A 1 -12.32 28.88 7.13
N ALA A 2 -12.16 28.01 6.20
CA ALA A 2 -12.43 26.62 6.46
C ALA A 2 -11.32 26.09 7.39
N ARG A 3 -11.63 25.98 8.63
CA ARG A 3 -10.82 25.15 9.50
C ARG A 3 -11.00 23.70 9.03
N ALA A 4 -10.03 23.19 8.36
CA ALA A 4 -9.85 21.77 8.26
C ALA A 4 -9.46 21.23 9.65
N THR A 5 -10.35 21.35 10.59
CA THR A 5 -10.22 20.78 11.92
C THR A 5 -10.76 19.34 11.97
N GLY A 6 -11.09 18.79 10.83
CA GLY A 6 -11.17 17.36 10.76
C GLY A 6 -9.75 16.86 10.59
N ARG A 7 -9.18 16.19 11.56
CA ARG A 7 -8.24 15.15 11.23
C ARG A 7 -8.90 14.42 10.07
N ALA A 8 -8.43 14.67 8.85
CA ALA A 8 -8.88 13.92 7.71
C ALA A 8 -8.55 12.47 8.04
N GLY A 9 -9.49 11.78 8.66
CA GLY A 9 -9.33 10.39 9.02
C GLY A 9 -8.97 9.63 7.77
N PHE A 10 -8.32 8.51 7.93
CA PHE A 10 -8.07 7.61 6.81
C PHE A 10 -9.42 6.95 6.47
N PRO A 11 -10.16 7.45 5.46
CA PRO A 11 -11.53 7.00 5.25
C PRO A 11 -11.56 5.53 4.84
N ARG A 12 -12.64 4.86 5.21
CA ARG A 12 -12.84 3.45 4.86
C ARG A 12 -12.74 3.20 3.36
N THR A 13 -13.18 4.16 2.56
CA THR A 13 -13.09 4.11 1.09
C THR A 13 -11.66 4.14 0.56
N ALA A 14 -10.71 4.59 1.36
CA ALA A 14 -9.28 4.58 1.01
C ALA A 14 -8.55 3.33 1.49
N ARG A 15 -9.27 2.35 2.04
CA ARG A 15 -8.70 1.11 2.57
C ARG A 15 -9.07 -0.07 1.70
N LEU A 16 -8.11 -0.96 1.48
CA LEU A 16 -8.40 -2.28 0.98
C LEU A 16 -8.79 -3.17 2.15
N LEU A 17 -10.02 -3.63 2.19
CA LEU A 17 -10.58 -4.37 3.31
C LEU A 17 -10.91 -5.83 2.93
N SER A 18 -11.21 -6.10 1.67
CA SER A 18 -11.60 -7.43 1.26
C SER A 18 -10.40 -8.32 0.95
N PRO A 19 -10.46 -9.61 1.30
CA PRO A 19 -9.44 -10.58 0.88
C PRO A 19 -9.26 -10.63 -0.64
N GLY A 20 -10.32 -10.42 -1.39
CA GLY A 20 -10.28 -10.38 -2.86
C GLY A 20 -9.44 -9.23 -3.40
N ASP A 21 -9.52 -8.05 -2.78
CA ASP A 21 -8.70 -6.90 -3.17
C ASP A 21 -7.21 -7.17 -2.92
N PHE A 22 -6.87 -7.75 -1.77
CA PHE A 22 -5.48 -8.14 -1.47
C PHE A 22 -4.97 -9.18 -2.47
N ALA A 23 -5.77 -10.21 -2.75
CA ALA A 23 -5.39 -11.26 -3.68
C ALA A 23 -5.14 -10.69 -5.09
N ARG A 24 -5.96 -9.76 -5.54
CA ARG A 24 -5.81 -9.10 -6.84
C ARG A 24 -4.49 -8.33 -6.93
N VAL A 25 -4.14 -7.58 -5.90
CA VAL A 25 -2.89 -6.80 -5.86
C VAL A 25 -1.68 -7.73 -5.85
N PHE A 26 -1.69 -8.76 -5.02
CA PHE A 26 -0.59 -9.72 -4.96
C PHE A 26 -0.45 -10.55 -6.24
N ALA A 27 -1.57 -10.92 -6.87
CA ALA A 27 -1.56 -11.75 -8.08
C ALA A 27 -0.84 -11.08 -9.26
N LEU A 28 -0.88 -9.77 -9.34
CA LEU A 28 -0.17 -9.02 -10.39
C LEU A 28 1.35 -9.06 -10.23
N ARG A 29 1.86 -9.36 -9.03
CA ARG A 29 3.28 -9.49 -8.70
C ARG A 29 4.13 -8.27 -9.05
N ARG A 30 3.56 -7.09 -9.06
CA ARG A 30 4.28 -5.84 -9.30
C ARG A 30 4.61 -5.20 -7.97
N SER A 31 5.89 -5.18 -7.63
CA SER A 31 6.36 -4.69 -6.36
C SER A 31 7.69 -3.97 -6.45
N ALA A 32 7.96 -3.15 -5.45
CA ALA A 32 9.26 -2.55 -5.20
C ALA A 32 9.55 -2.61 -3.70
N ALA A 33 10.80 -2.68 -3.34
CA ALA A 33 11.24 -2.77 -1.96
C ALA A 33 12.19 -1.63 -1.61
N SER A 34 12.08 -1.12 -0.39
CA SER A 34 12.98 -0.14 0.18
C SER A 34 13.03 -0.33 1.70
N GLY A 35 14.20 -0.71 2.22
CA GLY A 35 14.39 -0.93 3.65
C GLY A 35 13.36 -1.90 4.25
N PRO A 36 12.60 -1.46 5.26
CA PRO A 36 11.64 -2.33 5.94
C PRO A 36 10.34 -2.56 5.18
N LEU A 37 10.13 -1.92 4.03
CA LEU A 37 8.87 -1.94 3.31
C LEU A 37 8.98 -2.57 1.94
N VAL A 38 7.95 -3.33 1.57
CA VAL A 38 7.69 -3.76 0.20
C VAL A 38 6.32 -3.24 -0.19
N LEU A 39 6.23 -2.59 -1.33
CA LEU A 39 4.96 -2.10 -1.87
C LEU A 39 4.58 -2.94 -3.09
N TYR A 40 3.40 -3.52 -3.04
CA TYR A 40 2.73 -4.13 -4.19
C TYR A 40 1.71 -3.15 -4.75
N ALA A 41 1.54 -3.14 -6.05
CA ALA A 41 0.58 -2.26 -6.72
C ALA A 41 -0.21 -3.00 -7.79
N CYS A 42 -1.43 -2.53 -7.99
CA CYS A 42 -2.32 -2.99 -9.05
C CYS A 42 -3.20 -1.81 -9.48
N PRO A 43 -3.41 -1.59 -10.79
CA PRO A 43 -4.37 -0.59 -11.21
C PRO A 43 -5.76 -0.84 -10.60
N ALA A 44 -6.39 0.23 -10.13
CA ALA A 44 -7.75 0.19 -9.62
C ALA A 44 -8.76 -0.09 -10.75
N VAL A 45 -9.97 -0.41 -10.37
CA VAL A 45 -11.07 -0.64 -11.33
C VAL A 45 -11.33 0.60 -12.18
N SER A 46 -11.17 1.78 -11.59
CA SER A 46 -11.30 3.06 -12.29
C SER A 46 -10.01 3.87 -12.19
N ALA A 47 -9.54 4.39 -13.32
CA ALA A 47 -8.33 5.22 -13.38
C ALA A 47 -8.45 6.55 -12.62
N VAL A 48 -9.67 7.01 -12.37
CA VAL A 48 -9.92 8.24 -11.61
C VAL A 48 -10.12 8.00 -10.12
N GLN A 49 -10.12 6.74 -9.70
CA GLN A 49 -10.28 6.39 -8.30
C GLN A 49 -9.05 6.82 -7.49
N PRO A 50 -9.22 7.48 -6.33
CA PRO A 50 -8.10 7.79 -5.46
C PRO A 50 -7.36 6.52 -5.02
N ALA A 51 -6.06 6.65 -4.78
CA ALA A 51 -5.24 5.54 -4.30
C ALA A 51 -5.81 4.94 -3.00
N ARG A 52 -5.86 3.62 -2.94
CA ARG A 52 -6.28 2.86 -1.75
C ARG A 52 -5.10 2.09 -1.20
N LEU A 53 -5.14 1.84 0.12
CA LEU A 53 -4.06 1.16 0.83
C LEU A 53 -4.56 -0.06 1.59
N GLY A 54 -3.89 -1.17 1.39
CA GLY A 54 -3.94 -2.33 2.27
C GLY A 54 -2.63 -2.50 3.03
N LEU A 55 -2.69 -3.02 4.24
CA LEU A 55 -1.53 -3.27 5.07
C LEU A 55 -1.42 -4.76 5.37
N SER A 56 -0.20 -5.28 5.25
CA SER A 56 0.11 -6.64 5.63
C SER A 56 1.27 -6.62 6.63
N VAL A 57 0.94 -6.77 7.91
CA VAL A 57 1.91 -6.82 9.01
C VAL A 57 1.79 -8.18 9.68
N SER A 58 2.73 -9.07 9.36
CA SER A 58 2.74 -10.44 9.87
C SER A 58 2.97 -10.48 11.38
N SER A 59 2.41 -11.50 12.04
CA SER A 59 2.69 -11.80 13.44
C SER A 59 4.17 -12.06 13.74
N ARG A 60 4.96 -12.38 12.73
CA ARG A 60 6.41 -12.57 12.84
C ARG A 60 7.18 -11.27 13.04
N ILE A 61 6.60 -10.13 12.70
CA ILE A 61 7.22 -8.83 12.88
C ILE A 61 7.37 -8.49 14.36
N GLY A 62 6.45 -8.93 15.17
CA GLY A 62 6.48 -8.69 16.60
C GLY A 62 5.10 -8.89 17.22
N ASN A 63 4.98 -8.47 18.49
CA ASN A 63 3.73 -8.53 19.21
C ASN A 63 2.71 -7.51 18.68
N ALA A 64 1.51 -7.51 19.25
CA ALA A 64 0.43 -6.63 18.82
C ALA A 64 0.81 -5.14 18.95
N VAL A 65 1.61 -4.76 19.92
CA VAL A 65 2.06 -3.36 20.12
C VAL A 65 2.91 -2.90 18.95
N VAL A 66 3.90 -3.70 18.53
CA VAL A 66 4.77 -3.39 17.39
C VAL A 66 3.98 -3.35 16.10
N ARG A 67 3.11 -4.33 15.88
CA ARG A 67 2.27 -4.38 14.69
C ARG A 67 1.33 -3.20 14.59
N ASN A 68 0.71 -2.79 15.69
CA ASN A 68 -0.18 -1.63 15.73
C ASN A 68 0.57 -0.31 15.50
N ARG A 69 1.81 -0.19 16.01
CA ARG A 69 2.67 0.97 15.71
C ARG A 69 2.95 1.09 14.23
N TRP A 70 3.30 0.00 13.56
CA TRP A 70 3.48 -0.02 12.12
C TRP A 70 2.22 0.40 11.38
N LYS A 71 1.08 -0.17 11.73
CA LYS A 71 -0.19 0.14 11.08
C LYS A 71 -0.54 1.62 11.21
N ARG A 72 -0.39 2.20 12.40
CA ARG A 72 -0.62 3.63 12.62
C ARG A 72 0.34 4.49 11.81
N ARG A 73 1.62 4.14 11.84
CA ARG A 73 2.65 4.87 11.10
C ARG A 73 2.40 4.86 9.60
N LEU A 74 2.07 3.73 9.07
CA LEU A 74 1.81 3.56 7.64
C LEU A 74 0.52 4.26 7.20
N ARG A 75 -0.55 4.16 7.98
CA ARG A 75 -1.81 4.86 7.67
C ARG A 75 -1.63 6.37 7.70
N GLU A 76 -0.93 6.89 8.69
CA GLU A 76 -0.67 8.32 8.79
C GLU A 76 0.19 8.82 7.64
N ALA A 77 1.25 8.12 7.33
CA ALA A 77 2.13 8.44 6.20
C ALA A 77 1.36 8.42 4.87
N PHE A 78 0.58 7.38 4.64
CA PHE A 78 -0.23 7.27 3.43
C PHE A 78 -1.26 8.40 3.33
N ARG A 79 -1.91 8.73 4.43
CA ARG A 79 -2.86 9.84 4.50
C ARG A 79 -2.20 11.16 4.11
N GLN A 80 -1.01 11.43 4.63
CA GLN A 80 -0.26 12.65 4.33
C GLN A 80 0.15 12.72 2.86
N VAL A 81 0.71 11.63 2.35
CA VAL A 81 1.14 11.55 0.95
C VAL A 81 -0.05 11.68 0.00
N ARG A 82 -1.17 11.04 0.32
CA ARG A 82 -2.39 11.12 -0.45
C ARG A 82 -2.96 12.53 -0.49
N ALA A 83 -2.95 13.23 0.65
CA ALA A 83 -3.44 14.61 0.76
C ALA A 83 -2.61 15.59 -0.08
N ARG A 84 -1.32 15.32 -0.28
CA ARG A 84 -0.42 16.13 -1.11
C ARG A 84 -0.43 15.73 -2.57
N ALA A 85 -1.32 14.83 -2.97
CA ALA A 85 -1.33 14.24 -4.32
C ALA A 85 0.02 13.61 -4.72
N GLY A 86 0.76 13.11 -3.74
CA GLY A 86 2.07 12.46 -3.95
C GLY A 86 2.00 11.00 -4.40
N LEU A 87 0.79 10.47 -4.63
CA LEU A 87 0.58 9.10 -5.08
C LEU A 87 -0.06 9.08 -6.46
N PRO A 88 0.37 8.15 -7.34
CA PRO A 88 -0.31 7.93 -8.61
C PRO A 88 -1.77 7.50 -8.37
N GLN A 89 -2.71 8.24 -8.91
CA GLN A 89 -4.13 7.91 -8.84
C GLN A 89 -4.47 6.67 -9.67
N GLY A 90 -5.61 6.06 -9.38
CA GLY A 90 -6.07 4.91 -10.13
C GLY A 90 -5.30 3.62 -9.82
N ASN A 91 -4.72 3.52 -8.65
CA ASN A 91 -3.97 2.35 -8.22
C ASN A 91 -4.36 1.93 -6.81
N ASP A 92 -4.31 0.62 -6.56
CA ASP A 92 -4.40 0.04 -5.24
C ASP A 92 -3.02 -0.44 -4.81
N PHE A 93 -2.66 -0.15 -3.57
CA PHE A 93 -1.35 -0.47 -3.01
C PHE A 93 -1.50 -1.36 -1.78
N VAL A 94 -0.59 -2.31 -1.63
CA VAL A 94 -0.44 -3.09 -0.41
C VAL A 94 0.99 -2.92 0.11
N LEU A 95 1.13 -2.46 1.34
CA LEU A 95 2.41 -2.36 2.03
C LEU A 95 2.62 -3.58 2.90
N VAL A 96 3.75 -4.25 2.69
CA VAL A 96 4.19 -5.39 3.48
C VAL A 96 5.38 -4.96 4.33
N VAL A 97 5.31 -5.18 5.63
CA VAL A 97 6.38 -4.85 6.57
C VAL A 97 7.31 -6.04 6.74
N ARG A 98 8.63 -5.77 6.69
CA ARG A 98 9.68 -6.80 6.81
C ARG A 98 10.57 -6.65 8.04
N SER A 99 10.37 -5.63 8.85
CA SER A 99 11.23 -5.35 10.00
C SER A 99 10.41 -4.99 11.23
N ALA A 100 10.87 -5.41 12.40
CA ALA A 100 10.28 -5.02 13.67
C ALA A 100 10.62 -3.58 14.08
N ALA A 101 11.63 -2.98 13.46
CA ALA A 101 12.10 -1.62 13.78
C ALA A 101 11.18 -0.57 13.16
N VAL A 102 10.25 -0.06 13.95
CA VAL A 102 9.33 1.00 13.52
C VAL A 102 10.06 2.35 13.54
N PRO A 103 10.13 3.08 12.42
CA PRO A 103 10.72 4.41 12.42
C PRO A 103 9.97 5.34 13.38
N ALA A 104 10.71 6.02 14.25
CA ALA A 104 10.14 6.79 15.34
C ALA A 104 10.24 8.30 15.12
N GLY A 105 9.34 9.05 15.75
CA GLY A 105 9.35 10.50 15.76
C GLY A 105 9.01 11.14 14.42
N ALA A 106 9.21 12.45 14.32
CA ALA A 106 8.94 13.22 13.11
C ALA A 106 9.86 12.82 11.95
N ALA A 107 11.12 12.51 12.23
CA ALA A 107 12.07 12.03 11.22
C ALA A 107 11.64 10.67 10.67
N GLY A 108 11.18 9.76 11.53
CA GLY A 108 10.65 8.48 11.11
C GLY A 108 9.38 8.60 10.27
N ALA A 109 8.50 9.53 10.61
CA ALA A 109 7.30 9.82 9.84
C ALA A 109 7.64 10.27 8.42
N ARG A 110 8.57 11.21 8.27
CA ARG A 110 9.04 11.69 6.97
C ARG A 110 9.71 10.58 6.15
N GLN A 111 10.54 9.78 6.80
CA GLN A 111 11.20 8.65 6.15
C GLN A 111 10.19 7.67 5.55
N VAL A 112 9.13 7.34 6.29
CA VAL A 112 8.08 6.44 5.80
C VAL A 112 7.30 7.08 4.64
N GLU A 113 6.97 8.36 4.74
CA GLU A 113 6.30 9.09 3.66
C GLU A 113 7.13 9.08 2.38
N GLU A 114 8.43 9.37 2.47
CA GLU A 114 9.34 9.33 1.33
C GLU A 114 9.46 7.94 0.72
N MET A 115 9.54 6.90 1.56
CA MET A 115 9.58 5.52 1.07
C MET A 115 8.29 5.16 0.32
N ILE A 116 7.13 5.53 0.84
CA ILE A 116 5.86 5.25 0.17
C ILE A 116 5.77 5.95 -1.18
N CYS A 117 6.13 7.23 -1.24
CA CYS A 117 6.15 7.98 -2.50
C CYS A 117 7.10 7.35 -3.52
N ASP A 118 8.31 7.05 -3.12
CA ASP A 118 9.32 6.46 -3.99
C ASP A 118 8.89 5.08 -4.50
N LEU A 119 8.43 4.22 -3.61
CA LEU A 119 8.00 2.87 -3.98
C LEU A 119 6.79 2.90 -4.93
N ALA A 120 5.79 3.71 -4.64
CA ALA A 120 4.60 3.83 -5.48
C ALA A 120 4.95 4.35 -6.88
N THR A 121 5.76 5.37 -6.96
CA THR A 121 6.21 5.93 -8.24
C THR A 121 7.02 4.92 -9.04
N ARG A 122 7.93 4.22 -8.40
CA ARG A 122 8.80 3.21 -9.06
C ARG A 122 8.00 2.04 -9.62
N VAL A 123 7.05 1.52 -8.87
CA VAL A 123 6.24 0.37 -9.32
C VAL A 123 5.38 0.75 -10.51
N VAL A 124 4.67 1.86 -10.42
CA VAL A 124 3.74 2.32 -11.46
C VAL A 124 4.49 2.70 -12.75
N ALA A 125 5.69 3.24 -12.61
CA ALA A 125 6.52 3.64 -13.75
C ALA A 125 7.21 2.47 -14.46
N ARG A 126 7.19 1.27 -13.91
CA ARG A 126 7.84 0.12 -14.55
C ARG A 126 7.20 -0.23 -15.87
N PRO A 127 8.01 -0.51 -16.92
CA PRO A 127 7.50 -0.98 -18.19
C PRO A 127 6.61 -2.21 -18.00
N GLY A 128 5.46 -2.23 -18.65
CA GLY A 128 4.54 -3.35 -18.61
C GLY A 128 3.57 -3.34 -17.44
N TYR A 129 3.64 -2.39 -16.52
CA TYR A 129 2.71 -2.32 -15.39
C TYR A 129 1.25 -2.22 -15.85
N ALA A 130 0.94 -1.25 -16.69
CA ALA A 130 -0.42 -1.06 -17.23
C ALA A 130 -0.85 -2.23 -18.13
N ALA A 131 0.06 -2.74 -18.95
CA ALA A 131 -0.21 -3.85 -19.83
C ALA A 131 -0.48 -5.16 -19.06
N ALA A 132 0.25 -5.40 -17.97
CA ALA A 132 0.02 -6.56 -17.11
C ALA A 132 -1.37 -6.51 -16.45
N ALA A 133 -1.81 -5.32 -16.07
CA ALA A 133 -3.14 -5.12 -15.51
C ALA A 133 -4.25 -5.34 -16.55
N ALA A 134 -4.07 -4.86 -17.76
CA ALA A 134 -5.00 -5.10 -18.85
C ALA A 134 -5.10 -6.60 -19.19
N ALA A 135 -3.97 -7.29 -19.25
CA ALA A 135 -3.94 -8.73 -19.46
C ALA A 135 -4.63 -9.51 -18.34
N ALA A 136 -4.45 -9.09 -17.09
CA ALA A 136 -5.11 -9.71 -15.94
C ALA A 136 -6.64 -9.53 -15.98
N LYS A 137 -7.13 -8.38 -16.46
CA LYS A 137 -8.56 -8.13 -16.65
C LYS A 137 -9.17 -9.02 -17.73
N GLN A 138 -8.43 -9.31 -18.79
CA GLN A 138 -8.90 -10.16 -19.88
C GLN A 138 -8.82 -11.64 -19.57
N GLY A 139 -7.90 -12.03 -18.69
CA GLY A 139 -7.72 -13.40 -18.26
C GLY A 139 -8.35 -13.74 -16.91
N ALA A 140 -9.42 -13.04 -16.53
CA ALA A 140 -10.07 -13.20 -15.22
C ALA A 140 -10.75 -14.55 -15.04
N GLY A 141 -9.94 -15.59 -14.93
CA GLY A 141 -10.35 -16.83 -14.31
C GLY A 141 -10.22 -16.74 -12.78
N PRO A 142 -10.82 -17.71 -12.05
CA PRO A 142 -10.69 -17.77 -10.60
C PRO A 142 -9.21 -17.76 -10.22
N GLN A 143 -8.81 -16.73 -9.50
CA GLN A 143 -7.41 -16.58 -9.10
C GLN A 143 -7.09 -17.57 -8.00
N PRO A 144 -6.00 -18.30 -8.13
CA PRO A 144 -5.51 -19.07 -7.02
C PRO A 144 -5.21 -18.12 -5.86
N THR A 145 -5.54 -18.56 -4.69
CA THR A 145 -5.26 -17.87 -3.44
C THR A 145 -3.77 -17.53 -3.36
N ALA A 146 -3.40 -16.34 -3.79
CA ALA A 146 -2.05 -15.82 -3.58
C ALA A 146 -1.93 -15.45 -2.11
N GLN A 147 -1.61 -16.42 -1.30
CA GLN A 147 -1.10 -16.11 0.02
C GLN A 147 0.28 -15.46 -0.16
N PRO A 148 0.56 -14.39 0.57
CA PRO A 148 1.93 -13.89 0.61
C PRO A 148 2.84 -15.05 1.00
N PRO A 149 4.02 -15.14 0.41
CA PRO A 149 4.91 -16.23 0.72
C PRO A 149 5.12 -16.31 2.24
N ARG A 150 4.66 -17.39 2.82
CA ARG A 150 4.98 -17.66 4.22
C ARG A 150 6.49 -17.87 4.26
N ARG A 151 7.20 -16.87 4.67
CA ARG A 151 8.60 -17.02 4.99
C ARG A 151 8.69 -17.96 6.19
N ARG A 152 9.33 -19.07 5.98
CA ARG A 152 9.79 -19.92 7.07
C ARG A 152 10.91 -19.22 7.83
#